data_79ea6e6ddab145f64f1c8d0f5532de98
#
_entry.id   79ea6e6ddab145f64f1c8d0f5532de98
#
_cell.length_a   1.000
_cell.length_b   1.000
_cell.length_c   1.000
_cell.angle_alpha   90.00
_cell.angle_beta   90.00
_cell.angle_gamma   90.00
#
_symmetry.space_group_name_H-M   'P 1'
#
loop_
_entity.id
_entity.type
_entity.pdbx_description
1 polymer ?
#
loop_
_entity_poly.entity_id
_entity_poly.type
_entity_poly.pdbx_seq_one_letter_code
_entity_poly.pdbx_strand_id
1 'polypeptide(L)'
;MSQAGFFNAFEDVWMHEGVRTPMVDYCGALGHVSPTDMGIKAAREALKRADIPATDIDSVLTGNMAPGDFDQFFLPRHIGLYAGVPV
;
A
#
# COMPACT_ATOMS: atom_id res chain seq x y z
N MET A 1 -6.44 33.48 -6.53
CA MET A 1 -6.32 32.86 -5.45
C MET A 1 -5.49 31.78 -5.58
N SER A 2 -4.87 31.62 -4.92
CA SER A 2 -4.16 30.56 -4.99
C SER A 2 -4.90 29.49 -4.67
N GLN A 3 -4.74 28.51 -5.10
CA GLN A 3 -5.23 27.45 -4.66
C GLN A 3 -4.67 27.06 -3.51
N ALA A 4 -5.38 26.97 -2.63
CA ALA A 4 -5.00 26.39 -1.44
C ALA A 4 -4.95 24.96 -1.54
N GLY A 5 -4.32 24.31 -0.69
CA GLY A 5 -4.38 22.91 -0.56
C GLY A 5 -3.25 22.19 -1.20
N PHE A 6 -3.48 20.95 -1.55
CA PHE A 6 -2.45 20.02 -1.83
C PHE A 6 -2.48 19.56 -3.28
N PHE A 7 -2.77 20.50 -4.18
CA PHE A 7 -2.78 20.15 -5.58
C PHE A 7 -1.37 20.16 -6.12
N ASN A 8 -1.03 19.10 -6.81
CA ASN A 8 0.23 19.00 -7.52
C ASN A 8 -0.02 18.42 -8.91
N ALA A 9 0.76 18.85 -9.86
CA ALA A 9 0.71 18.32 -11.21
C ALA A 9 2.12 17.91 -11.64
N PHE A 10 2.22 16.73 -12.19
CA PHE A 10 3.51 16.20 -12.62
C PHE A 10 3.43 15.78 -14.08
N GLU A 11 4.55 15.89 -14.79
CA GLU A 11 4.67 15.39 -16.15
C GLU A 11 5.37 14.04 -16.11
N ASP A 12 5.03 13.20 -17.08
CA ASP A 12 5.68 11.90 -17.27
C ASP A 12 5.55 10.97 -16.06
N VAL A 13 4.43 11.09 -15.36
CA VAL A 13 4.11 10.19 -14.26
C VAL A 13 2.91 9.36 -14.67
N TRP A 14 3.05 8.03 -14.52
CA TRP A 14 2.01 7.11 -14.93
C TRP A 14 1.45 6.38 -13.73
N MET A 15 0.13 6.24 -13.70
CA MET A 15 -0.53 5.39 -12.73
C MET A 15 -0.83 4.07 -13.40
N HIS A 16 -0.37 3.00 -12.79
CA HIS A 16 -0.63 1.65 -13.27
C HIS A 16 -1.88 1.09 -12.60
N GLU A 17 -1.89 -0.20 -12.32
CA GLU A 17 -3.03 -0.84 -11.71
C GLU A 17 -3.16 -0.47 -10.25
N GLY A 18 -4.37 -0.55 -9.76
CA GLY A 18 -4.65 -0.38 -8.35
C GLY A 18 -5.48 -1.55 -7.84
N VAL A 19 -5.33 -1.88 -6.58
CA VAL A 19 -6.12 -2.94 -5.94
C VAL A 19 -6.52 -2.50 -4.55
N ARG A 20 -7.50 -3.16 -4.02
CA ARG A 20 -7.89 -3.00 -2.62
C ARG A 20 -8.41 -4.31 -2.07
N THR A 21 -8.38 -4.43 -0.76
CA THR A 21 -9.08 -5.51 -0.07
C THR A 21 -10.57 -5.20 -0.01
N PRO A 22 -11.42 -6.19 0.29
CA PRO A 22 -12.84 -5.93 0.45
C PRO A 22 -13.11 -4.96 1.59
N MET A 23 -14.16 -4.18 1.46
CA MET A 23 -14.67 -3.37 2.55
C MET A 23 -15.56 -4.22 3.41
N VAL A 24 -15.27 -4.27 4.71
CA VAL A 24 -16.02 -5.11 5.65
C VAL A 24 -16.36 -4.30 6.88
N ASP A 25 -17.30 -4.81 7.65
CA ASP A 25 -17.70 -4.16 8.90
C ASP A 25 -16.64 -4.35 9.98
N TYR A 26 -16.62 -3.42 10.92
CA TYR A 26 -15.77 -3.52 12.10
C TYR A 26 -16.04 -4.83 12.82
N CYS A 27 -15.00 -5.54 13.19
CA CYS A 27 -15.05 -6.88 13.76
C CYS A 27 -15.74 -7.91 12.86
N GLY A 28 -15.78 -7.64 11.56
CA GLY A 28 -16.38 -8.55 10.59
C GLY A 28 -15.41 -9.57 10.03
N ALA A 29 -15.56 -9.86 8.74
CA ALA A 29 -14.85 -10.96 8.08
C ALA A 29 -13.33 -10.85 8.13
N LEU A 30 -12.78 -9.63 8.18
CA LEU A 30 -11.34 -9.41 8.24
C LEU A 30 -10.84 -9.11 9.65
N GLY A 31 -11.65 -9.36 10.67
CA GLY A 31 -11.28 -9.00 12.05
C GLY A 31 -10.03 -9.71 12.57
N HIS A 32 -9.70 -10.87 12.02
CA HIS A 32 -8.52 -11.62 12.43
C HIS A 32 -7.34 -11.49 11.47
N VAL A 33 -7.44 -10.62 10.49
CA VAL A 33 -6.37 -10.41 9.52
C VAL A 33 -5.67 -9.10 9.86
N SER A 34 -4.36 -9.13 10.04
CA SER A 34 -3.64 -7.92 10.39
C SER A 34 -3.59 -6.96 9.19
N PRO A 35 -3.53 -5.64 9.45
CA PRO A 35 -3.34 -4.67 8.38
C PRO A 35 -2.06 -4.90 7.57
N THR A 36 -1.00 -5.38 8.23
CA THR A 36 0.25 -5.70 7.54
C THR A 36 0.03 -6.82 6.52
N ASP A 37 -0.67 -7.87 6.90
CA ASP A 37 -0.96 -8.97 5.97
C ASP A 37 -1.85 -8.51 4.82
N MET A 38 -2.83 -7.68 5.09
CA MET A 38 -3.68 -7.11 4.03
C MET A 38 -2.86 -6.27 3.07
N GLY A 39 -1.95 -5.46 3.59
CA GLY A 39 -1.07 -4.62 2.78
C GLY A 39 -0.14 -5.44 1.90
N ILE A 40 0.43 -6.52 2.45
CA ILE A 40 1.31 -7.41 1.70
C ILE A 40 0.55 -8.05 0.54
N LYS A 41 -0.63 -8.56 0.80
CA LYS A 41 -1.45 -9.20 -0.24
C LYS A 41 -1.87 -8.21 -1.31
N ALA A 42 -2.28 -7.01 -0.92
CA ALA A 42 -2.65 -5.98 -1.88
C ALA A 42 -1.46 -5.56 -2.73
N ALA A 43 -0.29 -5.38 -2.13
CA ALA A 43 0.91 -4.98 -2.87
C ALA A 43 1.33 -6.06 -3.87
N ARG A 44 1.32 -7.32 -3.46
CA ARG A 44 1.66 -8.42 -4.36
C ARG A 44 0.70 -8.49 -5.54
N GLU A 45 -0.58 -8.33 -5.29
CA GLU A 45 -1.58 -8.38 -6.34
C GLU A 45 -1.45 -7.19 -7.30
N ALA A 46 -1.16 -5.99 -6.77
CA ALA A 46 -0.97 -4.81 -7.59
C ALA A 46 0.20 -4.97 -8.54
N LEU A 47 1.32 -5.49 -8.04
CA LEU A 47 2.49 -5.74 -8.88
C LEU A 47 2.21 -6.79 -9.95
N LYS A 48 1.48 -7.83 -9.58
CA LYS A 48 1.11 -8.87 -10.52
C LYS A 48 0.22 -8.34 -11.63
N ARG A 49 -0.79 -7.55 -11.29
CA ARG A 49 -1.71 -7.00 -12.28
C ARG A 49 -1.06 -5.97 -13.17
N ALA A 50 -0.13 -5.20 -12.65
CA ALA A 50 0.60 -4.22 -13.43
C ALA A 50 1.73 -4.83 -14.25
N ASP A 51 2.04 -6.10 -13.98
CA ASP A 51 3.15 -6.81 -14.64
C ASP A 51 4.48 -6.07 -14.45
N ILE A 52 4.69 -5.59 -13.23
CA ILE A 52 5.92 -4.90 -12.86
C ILE A 52 6.70 -5.78 -11.89
N PRO A 53 7.98 -6.07 -12.18
CA PRO A 53 8.79 -6.82 -11.24
C PRO A 53 9.02 -6.01 -9.95
N ALA A 54 8.98 -6.67 -8.83
CA ALA A 54 9.21 -5.99 -7.55
C ALA A 54 10.58 -5.33 -7.48
N THR A 55 11.55 -5.84 -8.23
CA THR A 55 12.89 -5.26 -8.26
C THR A 55 12.95 -3.88 -8.89
N ASP A 56 11.90 -3.48 -9.60
CA ASP A 56 11.83 -2.14 -10.19
C ASP A 56 11.24 -1.09 -9.24
N ILE A 57 10.86 -1.49 -8.04
CA ILE A 57 10.26 -0.57 -7.07
C ILE A 57 11.35 0.06 -6.24
N ASP A 58 11.38 1.39 -6.20
CA ASP A 58 12.38 2.15 -5.46
C ASP A 58 11.87 2.65 -4.12
N SER A 59 10.57 2.85 -3.98
CA SER A 59 10.02 3.46 -2.78
C SER A 59 8.63 2.91 -2.48
N VAL A 60 8.33 2.77 -1.21
CA VAL A 60 7.01 2.34 -0.74
C VAL A 60 6.50 3.39 0.24
N LEU A 61 5.32 3.93 -0.06
CA LEU A 61 4.67 4.91 0.78
C LEU A 61 3.34 4.34 1.25
N THR A 62 3.12 4.37 2.56
CA THR A 62 1.90 3.80 3.13
C THR A 62 1.31 4.78 4.13
N GLY A 63 0.01 5.03 3.99
CA GLY A 63 -0.73 5.79 4.98
C GLY A 63 -1.31 4.85 6.02
N ASN A 64 -1.23 5.23 7.28
CA ASN A 64 -1.81 4.45 8.36
C ASN A 64 -2.33 5.41 9.42
N MET A 65 -3.65 5.57 9.45
CA MET A 65 -4.26 6.56 10.31
C MET A 65 -4.24 6.15 11.78
N ALA A 66 -4.38 4.88 12.06
CA ALA A 66 -4.49 4.40 13.44
C ALA A 66 -3.76 3.07 13.60
N PRO A 67 -2.46 3.08 13.96
CA PRO A 67 -1.74 1.84 14.22
C PRO A 67 -2.38 1.08 15.37
N GLY A 68 -2.71 -0.16 15.16
CA GLY A 68 -3.42 -0.95 16.13
C GLY A 68 -2.75 -2.26 16.50
N ASP A 69 -1.73 -2.67 15.77
CA ASP A 69 -1.04 -3.92 16.03
C ASP A 69 0.43 -3.69 16.31
N PHE A 70 1.06 -4.68 16.89
CA PHE A 70 2.46 -4.58 17.27
C PHE A 70 3.38 -4.46 16.04
N ASP A 71 2.96 -4.95 14.89
CA ASP A 71 3.78 -4.95 13.69
C ASP A 71 3.54 -3.75 12.78
N GLN A 72 2.80 -2.74 13.24
CA GLN A 72 2.47 -1.59 12.40
C GLN A 72 3.44 -0.42 12.52
N PHE A 73 4.40 -0.46 13.42
CA PHE A 73 5.35 0.64 13.57
C PHE A 73 6.17 0.87 12.31
N PHE A 74 6.51 -0.20 11.60
CA PHE A 74 7.25 -0.09 10.35
C PHE A 74 6.45 -0.71 9.20
N LEU A 75 5.16 -0.40 9.16
CA LEU A 75 4.22 -0.98 8.21
C LEU A 75 4.70 -0.94 6.75
N PRO A 76 5.13 0.22 6.20
CA PRO A 76 5.57 0.24 4.80
C PRO A 76 6.77 -0.66 4.56
N ARG A 77 7.66 -0.76 5.52
CA ARG A 77 8.85 -1.60 5.39
C ARG A 77 8.49 -3.08 5.33
N HIS A 78 7.58 -3.51 6.19
CA HIS A 78 7.09 -4.89 6.17
C HIS A 78 6.39 -5.20 4.86
N ILE A 79 5.50 -4.32 4.42
CA ILE A 79 4.77 -4.51 3.17
C ILE A 79 5.75 -4.61 2.00
N GLY A 80 6.71 -3.70 1.93
CA GLY A 80 7.68 -3.69 0.84
C GLY A 80 8.54 -4.94 0.81
N LEU A 81 9.08 -5.33 1.95
CA LEU A 81 9.96 -6.51 2.00
C LEU A 81 9.23 -7.79 1.63
N TYR A 82 8.02 -7.98 2.16
CA TYR A 82 7.26 -9.20 1.87
C TYR A 82 6.62 -9.20 0.49
N ALA A 83 6.48 -8.04 -0.13
CA ALA A 83 6.06 -7.96 -1.52
C ALA A 83 7.20 -8.21 -2.50
N GLY A 84 8.45 -8.28 -2.02
CA GLY A 84 9.60 -8.59 -2.85
C GLY A 84 10.40 -7.38 -3.30
N VAL A 85 10.12 -6.20 -2.77
CA VAL A 85 10.89 -5.00 -3.12
C VAL A 85 12.31 -5.14 -2.57
N PRO A 86 13.36 -4.77 -3.33
CA PRO A 86 14.74 -4.92 -2.86
C PRO A 86 15.02 -4.13 -1.59
N VAL A 87 15.94 -4.65 -0.83
CA VAL A 87 16.32 -4.05 0.45
C VAL A 87 16.97 -2.69 0.27
#